data_229364f6d006cbe190baa62cc9c18b08
#
_entry.id   229364f6d006cbe190baa62cc9c18b08
#
_cell.length_a   1.000
_cell.length_b   1.000
_cell.length_c   1.000
_cell.angle_alpha   90.00
_cell.angle_beta   90.00
_cell.angle_gamma   90.00
#
_symmetry.space_group_name_H-M   'P 1'
#
loop_
_entity.id
_entity.type
_entity.pdbx_description
1 polymer ?
#
loop_
_entity_poly.entity_id
_entity_poly.type
_entity_poly.pdbx_seq_one_letter_code
_entity_poly.pdbx_strand_id
1 'polypeptide(L)'
;MMERGLTPESGKHSYPYPYKIISRYRSWHGATTAAASVSGDPRRWFQEPFVMPGVVFGPDSYCYRCALGLDREDCSIACANYIDQMIEFEGGSDKVAAVIVEPIVGSNGIIPPPAEYLPLLREICDKWEILLIADETMTGFGRTGEMFAINHYGIIPDIIVVGKALGSYCPLTAAIFSEKVARIFDKNLFGHGQSYSGHALACATALRTIEVLEEESLIQHSQELGGYLGQQLTEIAKRHKSVGNVRGLGLFWTVELVKNRQTKEPFRRFTEKYKETVVTKIAQYLLEERSIYIPNDKFGIWIVPPLVVTKGEIDFLLEAIDDALIIADRESTES
;
A
#
# COMPACT_ATOMS: atom_id res chain seq x y z
N MET A 1 -12.78 20.32 -13.80
CA MET A 1 -13.60 19.30 -14.47
C MET A 1 -15.03 19.74 -14.79
N MET A 2 -15.71 20.54 -13.98
CA MET A 2 -17.09 20.98 -14.24
C MET A 2 -17.21 22.24 -15.11
N GLU A 3 -16.15 22.88 -15.55
CA GLU A 3 -16.18 24.07 -16.41
C GLU A 3 -16.16 23.76 -17.92
N ARG A 4 -15.97 22.52 -18.33
CA ARG A 4 -16.14 22.14 -19.73
C ARG A 4 -17.65 22.10 -20.01
N GLY A 5 -18.17 23.16 -20.63
CA GLY A 5 -19.58 23.29 -21.00
C GLY A 5 -20.07 22.10 -21.81
N LEU A 6 -20.88 21.27 -21.17
CA LEU A 6 -21.49 20.10 -21.78
C LEU A 6 -22.69 20.52 -22.60
N THR A 7 -22.48 20.84 -23.87
CA THR A 7 -23.52 20.77 -24.85
C THR A 7 -23.59 19.37 -25.44
N PRO A 8 -24.74 18.68 -25.42
CA PRO A 8 -24.89 17.38 -26.06
C PRO A 8 -24.94 17.59 -27.58
N GLU A 9 -23.80 17.72 -28.21
CA GLU A 9 -23.75 17.62 -29.67
C GLU A 9 -23.33 16.18 -30.05
N SER A 10 -24.23 15.63 -30.86
CA SER A 10 -24.10 14.37 -31.61
C SER A 10 -24.14 13.05 -30.82
N GLY A 11 -25.29 12.40 -30.86
CA GLY A 11 -25.61 10.97 -31.02
C GLY A 11 -24.68 9.85 -30.52
N LYS A 12 -23.67 10.12 -29.71
CA LYS A 12 -22.84 9.13 -29.04
C LYS A 12 -23.24 9.02 -27.58
N HIS A 13 -23.71 7.87 -27.17
CA HIS A 13 -23.94 7.50 -25.78
C HIS A 13 -22.58 7.41 -25.05
N SER A 14 -21.96 8.55 -24.76
CA SER A 14 -20.80 8.63 -23.89
C SER A 14 -21.21 9.29 -22.58
N TYR A 15 -20.87 8.68 -21.45
CA TYR A 15 -20.97 9.37 -20.17
C TYR A 15 -20.26 10.72 -20.28
N PRO A 16 -20.93 11.83 -19.88
CA PRO A 16 -20.42 13.18 -20.09
C PRO A 16 -19.22 13.53 -19.18
N TYR A 17 -18.87 12.65 -18.23
CA TYR A 17 -17.80 12.87 -17.27
C TYR A 17 -16.78 11.73 -17.30
N PRO A 18 -15.49 12.00 -17.01
CA PRO A 18 -14.52 10.94 -16.76
C PRO A 18 -14.95 10.11 -15.55
N TYR A 19 -14.92 8.79 -15.68
CA TYR A 19 -15.39 7.86 -14.66
C TYR A 19 -14.44 6.69 -14.43
N LYS A 20 -13.48 6.50 -15.34
CA LYS A 20 -12.53 5.39 -15.19
C LYS A 20 -11.49 5.69 -14.12
N ILE A 21 -11.16 4.67 -13.36
CA ILE A 21 -10.12 4.71 -12.34
C ILE A 21 -9.05 3.68 -12.71
N ILE A 22 -7.80 4.12 -12.79
CA ILE A 22 -6.66 3.23 -12.94
C ILE A 22 -6.15 2.86 -11.55
N SER A 23 -6.08 1.57 -11.29
CA SER A 23 -5.50 0.99 -10.09
C SER A 23 -4.34 0.06 -10.46
N ARG A 24 -3.74 -0.61 -9.50
CA ARG A 24 -2.62 -1.54 -9.73
C ARG A 24 -2.99 -2.95 -9.26
N TYR A 25 -2.42 -3.97 -9.91
CA TYR A 25 -2.39 -5.29 -9.34
C TYR A 25 -1.70 -5.25 -7.96
N ARG A 26 -2.04 -6.17 -7.08
CA ARG A 26 -1.62 -6.28 -5.67
C ARG A 26 -2.15 -5.16 -4.75
N SER A 27 -2.84 -4.14 -5.24
CA SER A 27 -3.42 -3.11 -4.37
C SER A 27 -4.57 -3.66 -3.54
N TRP A 28 -4.78 -3.08 -2.34
CA TRP A 28 -5.93 -3.40 -1.51
C TRP A 28 -6.52 -2.13 -0.88
N HIS A 29 -7.72 -1.76 -1.32
CA HIS A 29 -8.41 -0.53 -0.92
C HIS A 29 -9.65 -0.77 -0.05
N GLY A 30 -10.01 -2.03 0.19
CA GLY A 30 -11.14 -2.38 1.05
C GLY A 30 -12.07 -3.44 0.47
N ALA A 31 -13.10 -3.80 1.24
CA ALA A 31 -14.01 -4.90 0.93
C ALA A 31 -15.43 -4.45 0.53
N THR A 32 -15.76 -3.15 0.59
CA THR A 32 -17.03 -2.66 0.03
C THR A 32 -16.98 -2.72 -1.49
N THR A 33 -18.13 -2.80 -2.16
CA THR A 33 -18.20 -2.98 -3.63
C THR A 33 -17.29 -2.01 -4.38
N ALA A 34 -17.33 -0.72 -4.06
CA ALA A 34 -16.48 0.27 -4.72
C ALA A 34 -14.98 0.07 -4.42
N ALA A 35 -14.63 -0.15 -3.15
CA ALA A 35 -13.24 -0.36 -2.73
C ALA A 35 -12.68 -1.69 -3.28
N ALA A 36 -13.47 -2.75 -3.29
CA ALA A 36 -13.08 -4.02 -3.90
C ALA A 36 -12.90 -3.91 -5.42
N SER A 37 -13.72 -3.07 -6.08
CA SER A 37 -13.60 -2.82 -7.52
C SER A 37 -12.25 -2.22 -7.90
N VAL A 38 -11.69 -1.33 -7.09
CA VAL A 38 -10.38 -0.73 -7.31
C VAL A 38 -9.21 -1.51 -6.68
N SER A 39 -9.49 -2.63 -6.00
CA SER A 39 -8.46 -3.50 -5.41
C SER A 39 -7.95 -4.52 -6.42
N GLY A 40 -6.63 -4.57 -6.63
CA GLY A 40 -5.96 -5.57 -7.50
C GLY A 40 -5.61 -6.88 -6.80
N ASP A 41 -5.95 -7.02 -5.54
CA ASP A 41 -5.76 -8.22 -4.71
C ASP A 41 -6.76 -9.33 -5.07
N PRO A 42 -6.37 -10.62 -5.03
CA PRO A 42 -7.27 -11.75 -5.29
C PRO A 42 -8.49 -11.83 -4.39
N ARG A 43 -8.49 -11.20 -3.22
CA ARG A 43 -9.68 -11.14 -2.35
C ARG A 43 -10.88 -10.50 -3.07
N ARG A 44 -10.65 -9.63 -4.07
CA ARG A 44 -11.72 -9.07 -4.89
C ARG A 44 -12.49 -10.14 -5.69
N TRP A 45 -11.88 -11.29 -6.01
CA TRP A 45 -12.51 -12.33 -6.83
C TRP A 45 -13.85 -12.82 -6.29
N PHE A 46 -14.06 -12.74 -4.96
CA PHE A 46 -15.34 -13.05 -4.36
C PHE A 46 -16.45 -12.08 -4.74
N GLN A 47 -16.08 -10.88 -5.20
CA GLN A 47 -17.01 -9.81 -5.57
C GLN A 47 -16.97 -9.47 -7.07
N GLU A 48 -16.10 -10.09 -7.86
CA GLU A 48 -15.95 -9.79 -9.29
C GLU A 48 -17.25 -9.76 -10.10
N PRO A 49 -18.26 -10.60 -9.84
CA PRO A 49 -19.55 -10.50 -10.55
C PRO A 49 -20.31 -9.18 -10.30
N PHE A 50 -19.93 -8.43 -9.28
CA PHE A 50 -20.62 -7.21 -8.81
C PHE A 50 -19.72 -5.98 -8.76
N VAL A 51 -18.56 -6.02 -9.41
CA VAL A 51 -17.63 -4.86 -9.42
C VAL A 51 -18.18 -3.71 -10.26
N MET A 52 -17.80 -2.49 -9.89
CA MET A 52 -18.16 -1.30 -10.63
C MET A 52 -17.44 -1.27 -12.00
N PRO A 53 -18.12 -0.89 -13.07
CA PRO A 53 -17.48 -0.71 -14.38
C PRO A 53 -16.49 0.46 -14.36
N GLY A 54 -15.52 0.45 -15.28
CA GLY A 54 -14.59 1.56 -15.48
C GLY A 54 -13.33 1.47 -14.61
N VAL A 55 -13.06 0.35 -13.96
CA VAL A 55 -11.77 0.15 -13.29
C VAL A 55 -10.82 -0.62 -14.21
N VAL A 56 -9.60 -0.11 -14.33
CA VAL A 56 -8.52 -0.71 -15.14
C VAL A 56 -7.31 -0.95 -14.25
N PHE A 57 -6.66 -2.11 -14.40
CA PHE A 57 -5.51 -2.48 -13.59
C PHE A 57 -4.20 -2.41 -14.37
N GLY A 58 -3.28 -1.58 -13.89
CA GLY A 58 -1.91 -1.49 -14.35
C GLY A 58 -0.95 -2.41 -13.59
N PRO A 59 0.32 -2.48 -14.04
CA PRO A 59 1.36 -3.22 -13.34
C PRO A 59 1.62 -2.63 -11.95
N ASP A 60 2.04 -3.49 -11.03
CA ASP A 60 2.56 -3.06 -9.74
C ASP A 60 4.01 -2.53 -9.87
N SER A 61 4.50 -1.84 -8.84
CA SER A 61 5.86 -1.29 -8.75
C SER A 61 6.81 -2.19 -7.98
N TYR A 62 6.66 -3.51 -8.09
CA TYR A 62 7.40 -4.49 -7.31
C TYR A 62 8.67 -4.96 -8.01
N CYS A 63 9.79 -4.27 -7.81
CA CYS A 63 11.05 -4.54 -8.52
C CYS A 63 11.63 -5.94 -8.25
N TYR A 64 11.51 -6.48 -7.03
CA TYR A 64 12.01 -7.82 -6.74
C TYR A 64 11.33 -8.91 -7.59
N ARG A 65 10.06 -8.72 -7.95
CA ARG A 65 9.28 -9.59 -8.86
C ARG A 65 8.58 -8.73 -9.90
N CYS A 66 9.38 -8.08 -10.76
CA CYS A 66 8.87 -7.14 -11.74
C CYS A 66 7.81 -7.79 -12.64
N ALA A 67 6.61 -7.21 -12.69
CA ALA A 67 5.51 -7.70 -13.51
C ALA A 67 5.81 -7.59 -15.02
N LEU A 68 6.73 -6.70 -15.41
CA LEU A 68 7.17 -6.49 -16.79
C LEU A 68 8.43 -7.30 -17.15
N GLY A 69 8.99 -8.05 -16.17
CA GLY A 69 10.18 -8.87 -16.39
C GLY A 69 11.46 -8.08 -16.64
N LEU A 70 11.51 -6.83 -16.21
CA LEU A 70 12.64 -5.92 -16.42
C LEU A 70 13.51 -5.84 -15.17
N ASP A 71 14.82 -5.64 -15.36
CA ASP A 71 15.74 -5.32 -14.29
C ASP A 71 15.63 -3.84 -13.92
N ARG A 72 15.84 -3.54 -12.61
CA ARG A 72 15.65 -2.18 -12.07
C ARG A 72 16.56 -1.15 -12.73
N GLU A 73 17.78 -1.53 -13.08
CA GLU A 73 18.81 -0.64 -13.64
C GLU A 73 18.43 -0.14 -15.04
N ASP A 74 17.74 -0.96 -15.82
CA ASP A 74 17.45 -0.69 -17.25
C ASP A 74 15.98 -0.35 -17.52
N CYS A 75 15.10 -0.40 -16.48
CA CYS A 75 13.66 -0.34 -16.74
C CYS A 75 13.08 1.07 -16.92
N SER A 76 13.84 2.14 -16.62
CA SER A 76 13.37 3.54 -16.69
C SER A 76 11.97 3.75 -16.09
N ILE A 77 11.67 3.06 -15.00
CA ILE A 77 10.34 3.06 -14.33
C ILE A 77 9.20 2.68 -15.32
N ALA A 78 9.43 1.66 -16.14
CA ALA A 78 8.47 1.21 -17.16
C ALA A 78 7.05 0.96 -16.60
N CYS A 79 6.92 0.55 -15.34
CA CYS A 79 5.62 0.35 -14.70
C CYS A 79 4.81 1.65 -14.53
N ALA A 80 5.44 2.79 -14.30
CA ALA A 80 4.76 4.09 -14.30
C ALA A 80 4.49 4.59 -15.72
N ASN A 81 5.47 4.48 -16.61
CA ASN A 81 5.31 4.85 -18.03
C ASN A 81 4.19 4.05 -18.71
N TYR A 82 3.98 2.80 -18.29
CA TYR A 82 2.86 2.00 -18.79
C TYR A 82 1.49 2.59 -18.38
N ILE A 83 1.41 3.19 -17.20
CA ILE A 83 0.18 3.89 -16.77
C ILE A 83 -0.10 5.10 -17.67
N ASP A 84 0.92 5.83 -18.12
CA ASP A 84 0.76 6.93 -19.09
C ASP A 84 0.11 6.43 -20.39
N GLN A 85 0.60 5.32 -20.94
CA GLN A 85 0.01 4.68 -22.11
C GLN A 85 -1.41 4.16 -21.87
N MET A 86 -1.67 3.59 -20.68
CA MET A 86 -3.01 3.14 -20.33
C MET A 86 -4.01 4.29 -20.33
N ILE A 87 -3.64 5.46 -19.80
CA ILE A 87 -4.52 6.65 -19.79
C ILE A 87 -4.89 7.01 -21.23
N GLU A 88 -3.92 6.99 -22.15
CA GLU A 88 -4.16 7.26 -23.58
C GLU A 88 -5.14 6.23 -24.18
N PHE A 89 -4.87 4.93 -24.01
CA PHE A 89 -5.70 3.85 -24.57
C PHE A 89 -7.10 3.81 -23.96
N GLU A 90 -7.25 4.26 -22.73
CA GLU A 90 -8.54 4.32 -22.04
C GLU A 90 -9.36 5.60 -22.37
N GLY A 91 -8.86 6.48 -23.24
CA GLY A 91 -9.56 7.65 -23.77
C GLY A 91 -9.18 8.97 -23.14
N GLY A 92 -7.98 9.03 -22.53
CA GLY A 92 -7.41 10.26 -21.96
C GLY A 92 -8.23 10.83 -20.81
N SER A 93 -8.03 12.12 -20.54
CA SER A 93 -8.74 12.86 -19.50
C SER A 93 -10.26 12.99 -19.71
N ASP A 94 -10.76 12.67 -20.91
CA ASP A 94 -12.20 12.64 -21.16
C ASP A 94 -12.89 11.43 -20.54
N LYS A 95 -12.16 10.37 -20.27
CA LYS A 95 -12.68 9.11 -19.72
C LYS A 95 -12.03 8.69 -18.41
N VAL A 96 -10.74 8.96 -18.20
CA VAL A 96 -10.02 8.62 -16.98
C VAL A 96 -10.13 9.77 -15.97
N ALA A 97 -10.65 9.47 -14.79
CA ALA A 97 -10.84 10.43 -13.72
C ALA A 97 -9.64 10.49 -12.76
N ALA A 98 -9.06 9.34 -12.47
CA ALA A 98 -8.05 9.26 -11.43
C ALA A 98 -7.15 8.02 -11.58
N VAL A 99 -5.98 8.12 -10.98
CA VAL A 99 -5.13 6.98 -10.60
C VAL A 99 -5.19 6.84 -9.08
N ILE A 100 -5.41 5.62 -8.56
CA ILE A 100 -5.38 5.32 -7.13
C ILE A 100 -4.20 4.41 -6.81
N VAL A 101 -3.44 4.76 -5.76
CA VAL A 101 -2.27 4.00 -5.32
C VAL A 101 -2.17 3.95 -3.80
N GLU A 102 -1.66 2.85 -3.26
CA GLU A 102 -1.02 2.84 -1.95
C GLU A 102 0.41 3.36 -2.15
N PRO A 103 0.90 4.38 -1.41
CA PRO A 103 2.29 4.83 -1.53
C PRO A 103 3.31 3.71 -1.30
N ILE A 104 3.00 2.84 -0.35
CA ILE A 104 3.64 1.53 -0.15
C ILE A 104 2.53 0.50 -0.14
N VAL A 105 2.58 -0.48 -1.05
CA VAL A 105 1.57 -1.55 -1.05
C VAL A 105 1.64 -2.29 0.29
N GLY A 106 0.54 -2.29 1.02
CA GLY A 106 0.49 -2.87 2.36
C GLY A 106 0.28 -4.38 2.35
N SER A 107 -0.98 -4.80 2.26
CA SER A 107 -1.42 -6.19 2.51
C SER A 107 -0.91 -7.25 1.53
N ASN A 108 -0.24 -6.89 0.47
CA ASN A 108 0.36 -7.83 -0.48
C ASN A 108 1.89 -7.82 -0.45
N GLY A 109 2.48 -7.56 0.73
CA GLY A 109 3.87 -7.83 0.98
C GLY A 109 4.72 -6.63 1.34
N ILE A 110 4.15 -5.53 1.80
CA ILE A 110 4.85 -4.29 2.20
C ILE A 110 5.88 -3.91 1.12
N ILE A 111 5.39 -3.36 0.01
CA ILE A 111 6.20 -3.10 -1.18
C ILE A 111 6.39 -1.60 -1.38
N PRO A 112 7.50 -1.01 -0.88
CA PRO A 112 7.90 0.34 -1.26
C PRO A 112 8.23 0.37 -2.76
N PRO A 113 7.69 1.33 -3.52
CA PRO A 113 8.09 1.51 -4.91
C PRO A 113 9.49 2.15 -5.00
N PRO A 114 10.14 2.09 -6.18
CA PRO A 114 11.32 2.92 -6.43
C PRO A 114 11.06 4.40 -6.15
N ALA A 115 12.08 5.12 -5.72
CA ALA A 115 11.95 6.54 -5.32
C ALA A 115 11.34 7.42 -6.42
N GLU A 116 11.62 7.11 -7.67
CA GLU A 116 11.18 7.88 -8.84
C GLU A 116 9.74 7.55 -9.29
N TYR A 117 9.16 6.44 -8.78
CA TYR A 117 7.86 5.96 -9.26
C TYR A 117 6.70 6.92 -8.99
N LEU A 118 6.56 7.36 -7.75
CA LEU A 118 5.45 8.24 -7.36
C LEU A 118 5.61 9.68 -7.89
N PRO A 119 6.83 10.28 -7.91
CA PRO A 119 7.05 11.54 -8.62
C PRO A 119 6.65 11.47 -10.10
N LEU A 120 7.11 10.44 -10.83
CA LEU A 120 6.74 10.27 -12.23
C LEU A 120 5.23 10.07 -12.41
N LEU A 121 4.57 9.32 -11.51
CA LEU A 121 3.14 9.14 -11.54
C LEU A 121 2.37 10.46 -11.29
N ARG A 122 2.89 11.34 -10.43
CA ARG A 122 2.34 12.69 -10.23
C ARG A 122 2.45 13.51 -11.52
N GLU A 123 3.62 13.52 -12.16
CA GLU A 123 3.83 14.20 -13.44
C GLU A 123 2.88 13.69 -14.53
N ILE A 124 2.68 12.39 -14.61
CA ILE A 124 1.73 11.77 -15.53
C ILE A 124 0.30 12.24 -15.24
N CYS A 125 -0.14 12.24 -13.98
CA CYS A 125 -1.46 12.71 -13.62
C CYS A 125 -1.64 14.20 -13.93
N ASP A 126 -0.62 15.02 -13.72
CA ASP A 126 -0.64 16.45 -14.05
C ASP A 126 -0.71 16.69 -15.56
N LYS A 127 0.09 15.96 -16.34
CA LYS A 127 0.07 15.99 -17.81
C LYS A 127 -1.32 15.72 -18.37
N TRP A 128 -2.03 14.77 -17.81
CA TRP A 128 -3.37 14.36 -18.23
C TRP A 128 -4.49 15.13 -17.53
N GLU A 129 -4.20 16.02 -16.59
CA GLU A 129 -5.18 16.73 -15.77
C GLU A 129 -6.17 15.80 -15.04
N ILE A 130 -5.70 14.64 -14.59
CA ILE A 130 -6.46 13.67 -13.80
C ILE A 130 -6.01 13.66 -12.34
N LEU A 131 -6.81 13.07 -11.46
CA LEU A 131 -6.52 13.06 -10.03
C LEU A 131 -5.55 11.93 -9.65
N LEU A 132 -4.63 12.23 -8.72
CA LEU A 132 -3.87 11.22 -8.00
C LEU A 132 -4.47 11.02 -6.61
N ILE A 133 -4.88 9.80 -6.30
CA ILE A 133 -5.43 9.39 -5.01
C ILE A 133 -4.41 8.53 -4.31
N ALA A 134 -3.94 8.95 -3.13
CA ALA A 134 -3.05 8.18 -2.26
C ALA A 134 -3.84 7.50 -1.15
N ASP A 135 -3.82 6.18 -1.10
CA ASP A 135 -4.40 5.42 0.00
C ASP A 135 -3.35 5.19 1.09
N GLU A 136 -3.42 6.01 2.11
CA GLU A 136 -2.56 6.01 3.29
C GLU A 136 -3.17 5.23 4.48
N THR A 137 -4.17 4.41 4.22
CA THR A 137 -4.88 3.68 5.28
C THR A 137 -3.97 2.78 6.11
N MET A 138 -2.90 2.22 5.52
CA MET A 138 -1.90 1.41 6.24
C MET A 138 -0.61 2.17 6.57
N THR A 139 -0.29 3.18 5.82
CA THR A 139 1.03 3.82 5.78
C THR A 139 1.08 5.16 6.50
N GLY A 140 -0.09 5.77 6.73
CA GLY A 140 -0.18 7.07 7.41
C GLY A 140 0.07 7.03 8.91
N PHE A 141 0.12 8.21 9.49
CA PHE A 141 0.25 8.46 10.94
C PHE A 141 1.51 7.84 11.55
N GLY A 142 2.66 8.13 10.94
CA GLY A 142 3.96 7.78 11.50
C GLY A 142 4.45 6.36 11.20
N ARG A 143 3.63 5.49 10.62
CA ARG A 143 3.97 4.08 10.40
C ARG A 143 5.28 3.88 9.63
N THR A 144 5.57 4.74 8.67
CA THR A 144 6.76 4.66 7.81
C THR A 144 7.89 5.62 8.20
N GLY A 145 7.74 6.33 9.34
CA GLY A 145 8.70 7.36 9.78
C GLY A 145 8.39 8.76 9.24
N GLU A 146 7.27 8.93 8.55
CA GLU A 146 6.69 10.20 8.11
C GLU A 146 5.21 10.26 8.50
N MET A 147 4.60 11.46 8.59
CA MET A 147 3.16 11.57 8.85
C MET A 147 2.36 10.79 7.82
N PHE A 148 2.72 10.91 6.56
CA PHE A 148 2.18 10.14 5.44
C PHE A 148 3.31 9.57 4.60
N ALA A 149 3.19 8.32 4.13
CA ALA A 149 4.24 7.70 3.33
C ALA A 149 4.54 8.44 2.02
N ILE A 150 3.55 9.15 1.46
CA ILE A 150 3.73 9.98 0.28
C ILE A 150 4.79 11.09 0.48
N ASN A 151 5.02 11.51 1.73
CA ASN A 151 6.03 12.53 2.07
C ASN A 151 7.46 12.09 1.74
N HIS A 152 7.77 10.79 1.82
CA HIS A 152 9.07 10.25 1.41
C HIS A 152 9.41 10.54 -0.06
N TYR A 153 8.41 10.80 -0.88
CA TYR A 153 8.54 11.01 -2.32
C TYR A 153 8.41 12.48 -2.74
N GLY A 154 8.20 13.38 -1.78
CA GLY A 154 8.13 14.81 -2.02
C GLY A 154 7.00 15.29 -2.92
N ILE A 155 5.89 14.54 -3.02
CA ILE A 155 4.75 14.88 -3.85
C ILE A 155 3.49 15.11 -3.01
N ILE A 156 2.54 15.85 -3.58
CA ILE A 156 1.23 16.12 -2.99
C ILE A 156 0.16 15.49 -3.88
N PRO A 157 -0.60 14.50 -3.38
CA PRO A 157 -1.73 13.95 -4.13
C PRO A 157 -2.93 14.88 -4.10
N ASP A 158 -3.90 14.67 -4.99
CA ASP A 158 -5.14 15.44 -5.00
C ASP A 158 -6.09 14.98 -3.87
N ILE A 159 -6.05 13.69 -3.52
CA ILE A 159 -6.85 13.10 -2.44
C ILE A 159 -5.98 12.13 -1.64
N ILE A 160 -6.07 12.22 -0.31
CA ILE A 160 -5.49 11.23 0.60
C ILE A 160 -6.64 10.48 1.30
N VAL A 161 -6.60 9.15 1.25
CA VAL A 161 -7.51 8.30 2.00
C VAL A 161 -6.80 7.81 3.26
N VAL A 162 -7.43 7.97 4.41
CA VAL A 162 -6.87 7.61 5.71
C VAL A 162 -7.86 6.79 6.55
N GLY A 163 -7.32 5.99 7.45
CA GLY A 163 -8.10 5.15 8.34
C GLY A 163 -7.22 4.49 9.41
N LYS A 164 -7.63 3.36 9.94
CA LYS A 164 -6.87 2.57 10.93
C LYS A 164 -6.25 3.43 12.05
N ALA A 165 -4.97 3.79 11.91
CA ALA A 165 -4.25 4.58 12.91
C ALA A 165 -4.91 5.93 13.23
N LEU A 166 -5.60 6.56 12.27
CA LEU A 166 -6.35 7.81 12.50
C LEU A 166 -7.33 7.67 13.68
N GLY A 167 -8.14 6.62 13.66
CA GLY A 167 -9.14 6.38 14.70
C GLY A 167 -8.56 5.73 15.96
N SER A 168 -7.35 5.16 15.87
CA SER A 168 -6.73 4.36 16.92
C SER A 168 -7.72 3.35 17.53
N TYR A 169 -8.40 3.74 18.59
CA TYR A 169 -9.38 2.95 19.32
C TYR A 169 -10.78 2.96 18.69
N CYS A 170 -11.18 4.06 18.04
CA CYS A 170 -12.50 4.21 17.40
C CYS A 170 -12.45 4.01 15.90
N PRO A 171 -13.43 3.33 15.28
CA PRO A 171 -13.51 3.24 13.82
C PRO A 171 -13.70 4.64 13.21
N LEU A 172 -12.71 5.09 12.47
CA LEU A 172 -12.76 6.33 11.70
C LEU A 172 -11.97 6.20 10.41
N THR A 173 -12.54 6.72 9.34
CA THR A 173 -11.88 6.90 8.05
C THR A 173 -12.16 8.29 7.53
N ALA A 174 -11.27 8.83 6.71
CA ALA A 174 -11.49 10.11 6.05
C ALA A 174 -10.88 10.12 4.64
N ALA A 175 -11.47 10.95 3.78
CA ALA A 175 -10.87 11.36 2.53
C ALA A 175 -10.53 12.85 2.66
N ILE A 176 -9.25 13.18 2.52
CA ILE A 176 -8.71 14.53 2.63
C ILE A 176 -8.52 15.05 1.22
N PHE A 177 -9.18 16.13 0.88
CA PHE A 177 -9.12 16.74 -0.44
C PHE A 177 -8.10 17.88 -0.47
N SER A 178 -7.32 17.96 -1.54
CA SER A 178 -6.53 19.16 -1.82
C SER A 178 -7.48 20.37 -2.02
N GLU A 179 -6.96 21.57 -1.81
CA GLU A 179 -7.75 22.80 -2.02
C GLU A 179 -8.33 22.87 -3.44
N LYS A 180 -7.56 22.41 -4.44
CA LYS A 180 -8.02 22.31 -5.85
C LYS A 180 -9.31 21.49 -5.99
N VAL A 181 -9.40 20.36 -5.29
CA VAL A 181 -10.59 19.49 -5.32
C VAL A 181 -11.70 20.07 -4.44
N ALA A 182 -11.39 20.55 -3.24
CA ALA A 182 -12.36 21.10 -2.29
C ALA A 182 -13.13 22.29 -2.86
N ARG A 183 -12.47 23.23 -3.55
CA ARG A 183 -13.09 24.43 -4.17
C ARG A 183 -14.19 24.09 -5.19
N ILE A 184 -14.22 22.88 -5.74
CA ILE A 184 -15.31 22.47 -6.64
C ILE A 184 -16.64 22.47 -5.89
N PHE A 185 -16.62 22.15 -4.60
CA PHE A 185 -17.82 22.05 -3.76
C PHE A 185 -18.27 23.39 -3.17
N ASP A 186 -17.52 24.47 -3.36
CA ASP A 186 -17.97 25.82 -3.00
C ASP A 186 -19.21 26.24 -3.81
N LYS A 187 -19.33 25.73 -5.03
CA LYS A 187 -20.41 26.04 -5.96
C LYS A 187 -21.29 24.86 -6.36
N ASN A 188 -20.89 23.65 -5.95
CA ASN A 188 -21.56 22.40 -6.32
C ASN A 188 -21.92 21.61 -5.08
N LEU A 189 -23.04 20.91 -5.12
CA LEU A 189 -23.44 20.02 -4.05
C LEU A 189 -22.43 18.88 -3.88
N PHE A 190 -21.93 18.69 -2.67
CA PHE A 190 -21.24 17.46 -2.28
C PHE A 190 -22.28 16.39 -1.98
N GLY A 191 -22.61 15.59 -2.98
CA GLY A 191 -23.69 14.59 -2.95
C GLY A 191 -23.34 13.31 -2.17
N HIS A 192 -22.51 13.41 -1.11
CA HIS A 192 -22.11 12.29 -0.29
C HIS A 192 -22.40 12.56 1.19
N GLY A 193 -22.85 11.54 1.92
CA GLY A 193 -23.06 11.60 3.34
C GLY A 193 -23.28 10.21 3.92
N GLN A 194 -22.86 10.02 5.16
CA GLN A 194 -23.08 8.81 5.94
C GLN A 194 -23.64 9.18 7.30
N SER A 195 -24.49 8.31 7.88
CA SER A 195 -25.15 8.59 9.18
C SER A 195 -24.16 8.90 10.31
N TYR A 196 -22.97 8.33 10.26
CA TYR A 196 -21.93 8.52 11.27
C TYR A 196 -20.79 9.45 10.82
N SER A 197 -20.95 10.19 9.74
CA SER A 197 -19.96 11.21 9.34
C SER A 197 -19.83 12.26 10.44
N GLY A 198 -18.58 12.58 10.83
CA GLY A 198 -18.31 13.54 11.90
C GLY A 198 -18.72 13.06 13.30
N HIS A 199 -18.76 11.75 13.54
CA HIS A 199 -19.11 11.21 14.87
C HIS A 199 -18.20 11.78 15.96
N ALA A 200 -18.77 12.49 16.91
CA ALA A 200 -18.03 13.31 17.88
C ALA A 200 -16.97 12.52 18.66
N LEU A 201 -17.32 11.32 19.17
CA LEU A 201 -16.36 10.48 19.90
C LEU A 201 -15.20 10.04 19.00
N ALA A 202 -15.48 9.59 17.77
CA ALA A 202 -14.44 9.14 16.85
C ALA A 202 -13.52 10.30 16.43
N CYS A 203 -14.07 11.48 16.18
CA CYS A 203 -13.29 12.68 15.85
C CYS A 203 -12.43 13.13 17.04
N ALA A 204 -12.96 13.11 18.27
CA ALA A 204 -12.20 13.44 19.48
C ALA A 204 -11.05 12.45 19.72
N THR A 205 -11.30 11.14 19.50
CA THR A 205 -10.24 10.12 19.59
C THR A 205 -9.16 10.34 18.53
N ALA A 206 -9.54 10.65 17.29
CA ALA A 206 -8.58 10.92 16.22
C ALA A 206 -7.72 12.16 16.53
N LEU A 207 -8.34 13.23 16.99
CA LEU A 207 -7.61 14.44 17.40
C LEU A 207 -6.58 14.10 18.47
N ARG A 208 -7.00 13.38 19.53
CA ARG A 208 -6.09 12.97 20.61
C ARG A 208 -4.98 12.03 20.09
N THR A 209 -5.28 11.16 19.15
CA THR A 209 -4.24 10.31 18.53
C THR A 209 -3.17 11.14 17.84
N ILE A 210 -3.56 12.17 17.08
CA ILE A 210 -2.62 13.06 16.40
C ILE A 210 -1.78 13.84 17.44
N GLU A 211 -2.41 14.39 18.47
CA GLU A 211 -1.72 15.08 19.56
C GLU A 211 -0.66 14.19 20.23
N VAL A 212 -1.00 12.92 20.54
CA VAL A 212 -0.04 11.96 21.15
C VAL A 212 1.11 11.66 20.21
N LEU A 213 0.86 11.47 18.90
CA LEU A 213 1.92 11.28 17.92
C LEU A 213 2.94 12.42 17.91
N GLU A 214 2.47 13.65 18.07
CA GLU A 214 3.30 14.86 18.12
C GLU A 214 3.99 15.03 19.48
N GLU A 215 3.23 14.95 20.59
CA GLU A 215 3.73 15.10 21.96
C GLU A 215 4.84 14.10 22.31
N GLU A 216 4.68 12.84 21.88
CA GLU A 216 5.63 11.76 22.14
C GLU A 216 6.66 11.57 21.00
N SER A 217 6.65 12.44 19.98
CA SER A 217 7.56 12.36 18.82
C SER A 217 7.59 10.98 18.17
N LEU A 218 6.44 10.29 18.10
CA LEU A 218 6.36 8.90 17.65
C LEU A 218 6.70 8.73 16.16
N ILE A 219 6.55 9.77 15.36
CA ILE A 219 6.95 9.75 13.94
C ILE A 219 8.47 9.64 13.82
N GLN A 220 9.20 10.51 14.54
CA GLN A 220 10.65 10.47 14.59
C GLN A 220 11.16 9.16 15.20
N HIS A 221 10.53 8.70 16.29
CA HIS A 221 10.83 7.41 16.92
C HIS A 221 10.69 6.25 15.92
N SER A 222 9.63 6.23 15.12
CA SER A 222 9.42 5.25 14.06
C SER A 222 10.51 5.31 12.97
N GLN A 223 10.97 6.50 12.62
CA GLN A 223 12.05 6.69 11.65
C GLN A 223 13.37 6.10 12.19
N GLU A 224 13.75 6.48 13.42
CA GLU A 224 15.02 6.08 14.04
C GLU A 224 15.07 4.57 14.30
N LEU A 225 14.07 4.03 15.00
CA LEU A 225 14.02 2.58 15.28
C LEU A 225 13.75 1.75 14.03
N GLY A 226 13.01 2.29 13.06
CA GLY A 226 12.80 1.65 11.78
C GLY A 226 14.09 1.51 10.97
N GLY A 227 14.96 2.50 11.00
CA GLY A 227 16.31 2.44 10.41
C GLY A 227 17.15 1.35 11.05
N TYR A 228 17.16 1.29 12.39
CA TYR A 228 17.83 0.23 13.14
C TYR A 228 17.27 -1.16 12.79
N LEU A 229 15.94 -1.31 12.83
CA LEU A 229 15.26 -2.57 12.50
C LEU A 229 15.61 -3.06 11.10
N GLY A 230 15.54 -2.18 10.09
CA GLY A 230 15.87 -2.52 8.71
C GLY A 230 17.31 -2.96 8.51
N GLN A 231 18.26 -2.29 9.19
CA GLN A 231 19.67 -2.69 9.17
C GLN A 231 19.85 -4.09 9.77
N GLN A 232 19.26 -4.37 10.93
CA GLN A 232 19.38 -5.66 11.58
C GLN A 232 18.72 -6.79 10.77
N LEU A 233 17.53 -6.56 10.21
CA LEU A 233 16.87 -7.53 9.34
C LEU A 233 17.70 -7.84 8.09
N THR A 234 18.40 -6.84 7.55
CA THR A 234 19.31 -7.03 6.41
C THR A 234 20.51 -7.90 6.80
N GLU A 235 21.08 -7.75 8.00
CA GLU A 235 22.15 -8.61 8.50
C GLU A 235 21.66 -10.04 8.77
N ILE A 236 20.49 -10.22 9.35
CA ILE A 236 19.83 -11.52 9.52
C ILE A 236 19.66 -12.21 8.16
N ALA A 237 19.15 -11.49 7.17
CA ALA A 237 18.91 -12.03 5.82
C ALA A 237 20.16 -12.63 5.17
N LYS A 238 21.35 -12.12 5.48
CA LYS A 238 22.62 -12.67 4.95
C LYS A 238 22.91 -14.10 5.46
N ARG A 239 22.41 -14.44 6.64
CA ARG A 239 22.64 -15.75 7.29
C ARG A 239 21.65 -16.82 6.87
N HIS A 240 20.50 -16.42 6.31
CA HIS A 240 19.38 -17.31 5.98
C HIS A 240 19.17 -17.43 4.48
N LYS A 241 19.46 -18.59 3.91
CA LYS A 241 19.32 -18.88 2.48
C LYS A 241 17.87 -18.79 1.98
N SER A 242 16.92 -18.97 2.87
CA SER A 242 15.48 -18.85 2.57
C SER A 242 14.97 -17.42 2.49
N VAL A 243 15.75 -16.42 2.91
CA VAL A 243 15.34 -15.02 2.81
C VAL A 243 15.68 -14.48 1.43
N GLY A 244 14.65 -14.18 0.65
CA GLY A 244 14.80 -13.64 -0.70
C GLY A 244 14.92 -12.12 -0.75
N ASN A 245 14.15 -11.42 0.10
CA ASN A 245 14.15 -9.96 0.13
C ASN A 245 13.70 -9.42 1.50
N VAL A 246 14.36 -8.36 1.94
CA VAL A 246 13.95 -7.54 3.09
C VAL A 246 13.65 -6.15 2.58
N ARG A 247 12.51 -5.60 2.94
CA ARG A 247 12.09 -4.27 2.50
C ARG A 247 11.13 -3.62 3.49
N GLY A 248 11.12 -2.31 3.52
CA GLY A 248 10.24 -1.53 4.38
C GLY A 248 10.77 -0.12 4.63
N LEU A 249 10.01 0.68 5.39
CA LEU A 249 10.36 2.00 5.87
C LEU A 249 9.76 2.22 7.26
N GLY A 250 10.43 2.94 8.12
CA GLY A 250 10.00 3.16 9.49
C GLY A 250 9.77 1.83 10.22
N LEU A 251 8.65 1.70 10.91
CA LEU A 251 8.23 0.46 11.57
C LEU A 251 7.24 -0.36 10.71
N PHE A 252 7.53 -0.45 9.41
CA PHE A 252 6.71 -1.15 8.42
C PHE A 252 7.58 -1.98 7.49
N TRP A 253 7.91 -3.23 7.89
CA TRP A 253 8.87 -4.11 7.22
C TRP A 253 8.28 -5.47 6.88
N THR A 254 8.88 -6.13 5.89
CA THR A 254 8.63 -7.53 5.57
C THR A 254 9.93 -8.27 5.30
N VAL A 255 9.96 -9.54 5.69
CA VAL A 255 10.96 -10.52 5.28
C VAL A 255 10.27 -11.50 4.34
N GLU A 256 10.59 -11.41 3.05
CA GLU A 256 10.07 -12.32 2.03
C GLU A 256 10.89 -13.60 1.94
N LEU A 257 10.20 -14.73 1.94
CA LEU A 257 10.81 -16.06 1.95
C LEU A 257 10.71 -16.73 0.57
N VAL A 258 11.76 -17.42 0.20
CA VAL A 258 11.90 -18.13 -1.07
C VAL A 258 12.48 -19.53 -0.85
N LYS A 259 12.10 -20.47 -1.71
CA LYS A 259 12.74 -21.80 -1.76
C LYS A 259 14.15 -21.70 -2.33
N ASN A 260 14.33 -20.82 -3.30
CA ASN A 260 15.60 -20.61 -3.95
C ASN A 260 15.81 -19.12 -4.22
N ARG A 261 16.90 -18.57 -3.73
CA ARG A 261 17.21 -17.14 -3.81
C ARG A 261 17.56 -16.69 -5.23
N GLN A 262 18.24 -17.54 -6.01
CA GLN A 262 18.67 -17.23 -7.37
C GLN A 262 17.48 -17.17 -8.32
N THR A 263 16.59 -18.15 -8.24
CA THR A 263 15.39 -18.21 -9.09
C THR A 263 14.23 -17.38 -8.55
N LYS A 264 14.35 -16.89 -7.30
CA LYS A 264 13.29 -16.23 -6.54
C LYS A 264 12.03 -17.10 -6.39
N GLU A 265 12.16 -18.44 -6.44
CA GLU A 265 11.02 -19.34 -6.33
C GLU A 265 10.35 -19.20 -4.96
N PRO A 266 9.07 -18.80 -4.89
CA PRO A 266 8.38 -18.65 -3.62
C PRO A 266 7.98 -20.01 -3.05
N PHE A 267 7.80 -20.09 -1.73
CA PHE A 267 7.23 -21.27 -1.09
C PHE A 267 5.78 -21.54 -1.49
N ARG A 268 5.09 -20.51 -1.97
CA ARG A 268 3.71 -20.58 -2.43
C ARG A 268 3.48 -19.65 -3.62
N ARG A 269 2.79 -20.15 -4.64
CA ARG A 269 2.37 -19.31 -5.77
C ARG A 269 1.14 -18.48 -5.41
N PHE A 270 0.97 -17.35 -6.09
CA PHE A 270 -0.14 -16.42 -5.87
C PHE A 270 -1.54 -17.07 -6.03
N THR A 271 -1.68 -18.03 -6.94
CA THR A 271 -2.94 -18.72 -7.28
C THR A 271 -3.20 -19.97 -6.45
N GLU A 272 -2.26 -20.42 -5.63
CA GLU A 272 -2.44 -21.63 -4.86
C GLU A 272 -3.44 -21.41 -3.72
N LYS A 273 -4.34 -22.41 -3.51
CA LYS A 273 -5.27 -22.42 -2.40
C LYS A 273 -4.53 -22.38 -1.06
N TYR A 274 -5.23 -21.85 -0.04
CA TYR A 274 -4.64 -21.80 1.30
C TYR A 274 -4.22 -23.20 1.75
N LYS A 275 -2.95 -23.35 2.04
CA LYS A 275 -2.34 -24.53 2.68
C LYS A 275 -1.38 -24.01 3.74
N GLU A 276 -1.11 -24.84 4.74
CA GLU A 276 0.00 -24.60 5.63
C GLU A 276 1.27 -24.42 4.82
N THR A 277 1.99 -23.34 5.09
CA THR A 277 3.24 -22.98 4.40
C THR A 277 4.34 -22.77 5.43
N VAL A 278 5.58 -22.68 4.97
CA VAL A 278 6.70 -22.34 5.84
C VAL A 278 6.46 -21.00 6.56
N VAL A 279 5.81 -20.06 5.90
CA VAL A 279 5.47 -18.74 6.50
C VAL A 279 4.51 -18.90 7.68
N THR A 280 3.48 -19.75 7.54
CA THR A 280 2.55 -20.02 8.64
C THR A 280 3.18 -20.81 9.77
N LYS A 281 4.12 -21.74 9.48
CA LYS A 281 4.89 -22.46 10.51
C LYS A 281 5.78 -21.51 11.33
N ILE A 282 6.42 -20.55 10.66
CA ILE A 282 7.21 -19.51 11.33
C ILE A 282 6.32 -18.66 12.23
N ALA A 283 5.18 -18.19 11.73
CA ALA A 283 4.25 -17.39 12.52
C ALA A 283 3.71 -18.15 13.73
N GLN A 284 3.45 -19.46 13.58
CA GLN A 284 3.01 -20.33 14.66
C GLN A 284 4.12 -20.52 15.70
N TYR A 285 5.35 -20.82 15.27
CA TYR A 285 6.51 -20.92 16.16
C TYR A 285 6.73 -19.67 16.98
N LEU A 286 6.68 -18.48 16.34
CA LEU A 286 6.83 -17.20 17.03
C LEU A 286 5.73 -16.98 18.07
N LEU A 287 4.49 -17.37 17.77
CA LEU A 287 3.37 -17.25 18.70
C LEU A 287 3.48 -18.20 19.88
N GLU A 288 3.74 -19.48 19.63
CA GLU A 288 3.70 -20.54 20.64
C GLU A 288 4.98 -20.59 21.51
N GLU A 289 6.15 -20.42 20.90
CA GLU A 289 7.44 -20.57 21.59
C GLU A 289 8.03 -19.23 22.06
N ARG A 290 7.66 -18.13 21.43
CA ARG A 290 8.20 -16.80 21.74
C ARG A 290 7.16 -15.79 22.22
N SER A 291 5.88 -16.15 22.25
CA SER A 291 4.74 -15.27 22.57
C SER A 291 4.69 -14.00 21.71
N ILE A 292 5.14 -14.11 20.45
CA ILE A 292 5.14 -13.02 19.48
C ILE A 292 4.10 -13.30 18.40
N TYR A 293 3.05 -12.47 18.34
CA TYR A 293 2.12 -12.49 17.21
C TYR A 293 2.70 -11.69 16.05
N ILE A 294 2.86 -12.32 14.88
CA ILE A 294 3.35 -11.69 13.67
C ILE A 294 2.38 -11.89 12.51
N PRO A 295 1.92 -10.80 11.88
CA PRO A 295 1.15 -10.91 10.65
C PRO A 295 2.00 -11.48 9.52
N ASN A 296 1.36 -12.17 8.59
CA ASN A 296 2.05 -12.74 7.44
C ASN A 296 1.14 -12.73 6.20
N ASP A 297 1.76 -12.87 5.05
CA ASP A 297 1.08 -13.08 3.79
C ASP A 297 1.53 -14.39 3.12
N LYS A 298 1.30 -14.49 1.83
CA LYS A 298 1.69 -15.67 1.04
C LYS A 298 3.20 -15.83 0.87
N PHE A 299 3.94 -14.75 1.02
CA PHE A 299 5.33 -14.66 0.64
C PHE A 299 6.27 -14.43 1.82
N GLY A 300 5.79 -13.83 2.92
CA GLY A 300 6.66 -13.47 4.01
C GLY A 300 5.95 -13.11 5.31
N ILE A 301 6.75 -12.76 6.28
CA ILE A 301 6.33 -12.26 7.60
C ILE A 301 6.43 -10.75 7.64
N TRP A 302 5.46 -10.10 8.30
CA TRP A 302 5.43 -8.65 8.43
C TRP A 302 5.89 -8.23 9.81
N ILE A 303 6.82 -7.30 9.86
CA ILE A 303 7.33 -6.71 11.09
C ILE A 303 6.72 -5.31 11.21
N VAL A 304 5.65 -5.22 12.00
CA VAL A 304 4.83 -4.01 12.14
C VAL A 304 4.49 -3.72 13.61
N PRO A 305 5.53 -3.55 14.44
CA PRO A 305 5.33 -3.36 15.88
C PRO A 305 4.57 -2.06 16.18
N PRO A 306 4.00 -1.89 17.39
CA PRO A 306 3.46 -0.61 17.81
C PRO A 306 4.48 0.52 17.68
N LEU A 307 4.01 1.76 17.44
CA LEU A 307 4.92 2.91 17.31
C LEU A 307 5.71 3.21 18.59
N VAL A 308 5.20 2.79 19.74
CA VAL A 308 5.83 2.93 21.07
C VAL A 308 6.81 1.80 21.40
N VAL A 309 7.12 0.90 20.46
CA VAL A 309 8.04 -0.21 20.68
C VAL A 309 9.42 0.30 21.13
N THR A 310 10.02 -0.38 22.07
CA THR A 310 11.37 -0.05 22.55
C THR A 310 12.44 -0.79 21.74
N LYS A 311 13.67 -0.28 21.81
CA LYS A 311 14.81 -0.96 21.19
C LYS A 311 15.02 -2.38 21.74
N GLY A 312 14.84 -2.59 23.04
CA GLY A 312 14.95 -3.90 23.68
C GLY A 312 13.92 -4.92 23.17
N GLU A 313 12.68 -4.45 22.92
CA GLU A 313 11.64 -5.31 22.31
C GLU A 313 11.96 -5.62 20.85
N ILE A 314 12.54 -4.68 20.10
CA ILE A 314 13.04 -4.94 18.74
C ILE A 314 14.17 -5.97 18.76
N ASP A 315 15.13 -5.85 19.68
CA ASP A 315 16.25 -6.80 19.80
C ASP A 315 15.72 -8.22 20.12
N PHE A 316 14.75 -8.34 21.04
CA PHE A 316 14.07 -9.61 21.33
C PHE A 316 13.33 -10.17 20.11
N LEU A 317 12.62 -9.32 19.38
CA LEU A 317 11.92 -9.72 18.14
C LEU A 317 12.90 -10.22 17.08
N LEU A 318 14.02 -9.53 16.90
CA LEU A 318 15.06 -9.90 15.92
C LEU A 318 15.70 -11.25 16.24
N GLU A 319 16.02 -11.53 17.51
CA GLU A 319 16.52 -12.85 17.96
C GLU A 319 15.50 -13.94 17.65
N ALA A 320 14.22 -13.71 17.97
CA ALA A 320 13.17 -14.68 17.71
C ALA A 320 12.96 -14.95 16.21
N ILE A 321 13.07 -13.92 15.37
CA ILE A 321 12.99 -14.06 13.90
C ILE A 321 14.18 -14.85 13.37
N ASP A 322 15.38 -14.59 13.83
CA ASP A 322 16.60 -15.30 13.43
C ASP A 322 16.46 -16.81 13.70
N ASP A 323 16.01 -17.18 14.90
CA ASP A 323 15.71 -18.57 15.25
C ASP A 323 14.62 -19.19 14.37
N ALA A 324 13.53 -18.46 14.13
CA ALA A 324 12.40 -18.94 13.37
C ALA A 324 12.72 -19.18 11.89
N LEU A 325 13.62 -18.39 11.30
CA LEU A 325 14.02 -18.52 9.89
C LEU A 325 14.74 -19.84 9.59
N ILE A 326 15.31 -20.52 10.59
CA ILE A 326 15.87 -21.87 10.46
C ILE A 326 14.82 -22.87 9.93
N ILE A 327 13.53 -22.65 10.25
CA ILE A 327 12.42 -23.48 9.74
C ILE A 327 12.35 -23.37 8.21
N ALA A 328 12.47 -22.18 7.68
CA ALA A 328 12.45 -21.96 6.23
C ALA A 328 13.72 -22.45 5.54
N ASP A 329 14.87 -22.30 6.18
CA ASP A 329 16.14 -22.78 5.62
C ASP A 329 16.16 -24.30 5.40
N ARG A 330 15.50 -25.05 6.28
CA ARG A 330 15.36 -26.52 6.13
C ARG A 330 14.52 -26.92 4.92
N GLU A 331 13.58 -26.08 4.52
CA GLU A 331 12.69 -26.31 3.37
C GLU A 331 13.21 -25.62 2.07
N SER A 332 14.27 -24.83 2.17
CA SER A 332 14.91 -24.19 1.02
C SER A 332 15.72 -25.21 0.21
N THR A 333 15.63 -25.12 -1.12
CA THR A 333 16.37 -25.98 -2.06
C THR A 333 17.74 -25.42 -2.43
N GLU A 334 18.10 -24.26 -1.95
CA GLU A 334 19.41 -23.65 -2.16
C GLU A 334 20.43 -24.33 -1.24
N SER A 335 21.50 -24.82 -1.82
CA SER A 335 22.62 -25.49 -1.11
C SER A 335 23.63 -24.49 -0.58
#